data_29d57ad658224a4b3ce8e78b2dfac06e
#
_entry.id   29d57ad658224a4b3ce8e78b2dfac06e
#
_cell.length_a   1.000
_cell.length_b   1.000
_cell.length_c   1.000
_cell.angle_alpha   90.00
_cell.angle_beta   90.00
_cell.angle_gamma   90.00
#
_symmetry.space_group_name_H-M   'P 1'
#
loop_
_entity.id
_entity.type
_entity.pdbx_description
1 polymer ?
#
loop_
_entity_poly.entity_id
_entity_poly.type
_entity_poly.pdbx_seq_one_letter_code
_entity_poly.pdbx_strand_id
1 'polypeptide(L)'
;DIPKIIKFALKIGAGKRFPPLGIQKYIIHKHGRKVKGVKPHSWREFYEKLKRMEKKFNVKLVLKPSDFGIHPRRIIPVPYEKYSMIKVRVVGPGWLRGEKLAVTSKGDRSVTLINADWIPVGAKVKAKIIRNKHNILIAYPIT
;
A
#
# COMPACT_ATOMS: atom_id res chain seq x y z
N ASP A 1 18.21 1.07 20.84
CA ASP A 1 17.75 -0.33 20.91
C ASP A 1 17.92 -1.12 19.60
N ILE A 2 18.09 -0.48 18.43
CA ILE A 2 18.31 -1.19 17.15
C ILE A 2 19.45 -2.23 17.22
N PRO A 3 20.66 -1.93 17.81
CA PRO A 3 21.71 -2.93 17.95
C PRO A 3 21.30 -4.18 18.73
N LYS A 4 20.47 -4.03 19.77
CA LYS A 4 19.95 -5.18 20.54
C LYS A 4 19.02 -6.03 19.71
N ILE A 5 18.15 -5.39 18.91
CA ILE A 5 17.21 -6.08 18.03
C ILE A 5 17.96 -6.82 16.92
N ILE A 6 19.00 -6.24 16.33
CA ILE A 6 19.84 -6.92 15.32
C ILE A 6 20.50 -8.17 15.93
N LYS A 7 21.13 -8.05 17.10
CA LYS A 7 21.76 -9.18 17.79
C LYS A 7 20.74 -10.28 18.09
N PHE A 8 19.56 -9.92 18.55
CA PHE A 8 18.49 -10.89 18.82
C PHE A 8 18.02 -11.59 17.55
N ALA A 9 17.77 -10.84 16.46
CA ALA A 9 17.37 -11.43 15.19
C ALA A 9 18.41 -12.44 14.66
N LEU A 10 19.69 -12.09 14.73
CA LEU A 10 20.76 -13.01 14.34
C LEU A 10 20.83 -14.25 15.24
N LYS A 11 20.65 -14.08 16.55
CA LYS A 11 20.63 -15.19 17.52
C LYS A 11 19.53 -16.22 17.22
N ILE A 12 18.36 -15.79 16.77
CA ILE A 12 17.26 -16.69 16.40
C ILE A 12 17.35 -17.21 14.95
N GLY A 13 18.44 -16.91 14.24
CA GLY A 13 18.69 -17.43 12.89
C GLY A 13 18.01 -16.66 11.76
N ALA A 14 17.57 -15.43 12.01
CA ALA A 14 17.08 -14.56 10.94
C ALA A 14 18.20 -14.17 9.96
N GLY A 15 17.86 -13.89 8.70
CA GLY A 15 18.82 -13.44 7.70
C GLY A 15 19.38 -14.53 6.78
N LYS A 16 18.94 -15.79 6.90
CA LYS A 16 19.42 -16.88 6.05
C LYS A 16 18.96 -16.77 4.59
N ARG A 17 17.69 -16.43 4.37
CA ARG A 17 17.09 -16.33 3.03
C ARG A 17 16.76 -14.89 2.64
N PHE A 18 16.34 -14.10 3.62
CA PHE A 18 15.96 -12.71 3.45
C PHE A 18 16.70 -11.84 4.47
N PRO A 19 16.80 -10.52 4.27
CA PRO A 19 17.38 -9.62 5.27
C PRO A 19 16.73 -9.84 6.65
N PRO A 20 17.51 -9.81 7.75
CA PRO A 20 17.00 -10.16 9.08
C PRO A 20 15.98 -9.18 9.64
N LEU A 21 15.98 -7.94 9.16
CA LEU A 21 15.18 -6.84 9.72
C LEU A 21 14.81 -5.82 8.66
N GLY A 22 13.61 -5.26 8.79
CA GLY A 22 13.21 -4.03 8.13
C GLY A 22 13.12 -2.90 9.16
N ILE A 23 13.89 -1.84 8.99
CA ILE A 23 13.89 -0.67 9.88
C ILE A 23 13.15 0.47 9.19
N GLN A 24 12.13 1.00 9.84
CA GLN A 24 11.36 2.14 9.34
C GLN A 24 11.81 3.44 10.02
N LYS A 25 11.87 4.50 9.21
CA LYS A 25 12.10 5.84 9.71
C LYS A 25 10.86 6.36 10.44
N TYR A 26 11.05 6.92 11.64
CA TYR A 26 9.98 7.64 12.30
C TYR A 26 9.57 8.89 11.51
N ILE A 27 8.30 9.00 11.20
CA ILE A 27 7.72 10.13 10.47
C ILE A 27 6.56 10.70 11.31
N ILE A 28 6.55 12.03 11.48
CA ILE A 28 5.43 12.71 12.12
C ILE A 28 4.31 12.90 11.09
N HIS A 29 3.18 12.28 11.32
CA HIS A 29 1.99 12.46 10.51
C HIS A 29 1.11 13.59 11.06
N LYS A 30 0.42 14.33 10.18
CA LYS A 30 -0.42 15.48 10.54
C LYS A 30 -1.43 15.16 11.64
N HIS A 31 -2.04 13.98 11.58
CA HIS A 31 -3.07 13.52 12.51
C HIS A 31 -2.61 12.39 13.45
N GLY A 32 -1.30 12.06 13.41
CA GLY A 32 -0.74 11.01 14.27
C GLY A 32 -0.29 11.54 15.64
N ARG A 33 -0.22 10.64 16.62
CA ARG A 33 0.37 10.97 17.92
C ARG A 33 1.87 11.23 17.77
N LYS A 34 2.32 12.38 18.24
CA LYS A 34 3.73 12.73 18.28
C LYS A 34 4.36 12.18 19.56
N VAL A 35 5.51 11.52 19.43
CA VAL A 35 6.28 11.09 20.59
C VAL A 35 6.99 12.31 21.19
N LYS A 36 6.69 12.62 22.46
CA LYS A 36 7.28 13.78 23.15
C LYS A 36 8.82 13.65 23.22
N GLY A 37 9.54 14.71 22.89
CA GLY A 37 11.00 14.75 22.96
C GLY A 37 11.74 14.01 21.83
N VAL A 38 11.04 13.38 20.89
CA VAL A 38 11.66 12.68 19.75
C VAL A 38 11.58 13.52 18.48
N LYS A 39 12.75 13.87 17.93
CA LYS A 39 12.87 14.50 16.61
C LYS A 39 13.12 13.43 15.55
N PRO A 40 12.37 13.42 14.44
CA PRO A 40 12.65 12.50 13.34
C PRO A 40 13.98 12.86 12.67
N HIS A 41 14.78 11.86 12.34
CA HIS A 41 15.97 12.05 11.51
C HIS A 41 15.58 12.55 10.12
N SER A 42 16.46 13.30 9.44
CA SER A 42 16.38 13.47 8.00
C SER A 42 16.55 12.11 7.30
N TRP A 43 16.18 12.00 6.02
CA TRP A 43 16.41 10.77 5.25
C TRP A 43 17.89 10.44 5.13
N ARG A 44 18.73 11.45 4.96
CA ARG A 44 20.19 11.30 4.88
C ARG A 44 20.76 10.69 6.17
N GLU A 45 20.47 11.29 7.31
CA GLU A 45 20.93 10.79 8.62
C GLU A 45 20.43 9.36 8.89
N PHE A 46 19.18 9.07 8.52
CA PHE A 46 18.61 7.74 8.68
C PHE A 46 19.39 6.70 7.89
N TYR A 47 19.64 6.93 6.59
CA TYR A 47 20.38 5.99 5.76
C TYR A 47 21.86 5.90 6.14
N GLU A 48 22.52 6.98 6.53
CA GLU A 48 23.90 6.95 7.04
C GLU A 48 23.99 6.11 8.31
N LYS A 49 23.01 6.21 9.21
CA LYS A 49 22.92 5.37 10.41
C LYS A 49 22.73 3.90 10.08
N LEU A 50 21.87 3.57 9.13
CA LEU A 50 21.69 2.18 8.67
C LEU A 50 22.98 1.61 8.08
N LYS A 51 23.65 2.34 7.19
CA LYS A 51 24.93 1.91 6.58
C LYS A 51 26.03 1.66 7.63
N ARG A 52 26.11 2.51 8.67
CA ARG A 52 27.06 2.26 9.77
C ARG A 52 26.74 0.97 10.53
N MET A 53 25.46 0.69 10.76
CA MET A 53 25.04 -0.55 11.42
C MET A 53 25.23 -1.77 10.53
N GLU A 54 25.01 -1.68 9.22
CA GLU A 54 25.34 -2.74 8.26
C GLU A 54 26.79 -3.18 8.38
N LYS A 55 27.73 -2.22 8.37
CA LYS A 55 29.16 -2.50 8.53
C LYS A 55 29.46 -3.13 9.90
N LYS A 56 28.85 -2.61 10.98
CA LYS A 56 29.12 -3.08 12.36
C LYS A 56 28.64 -4.50 12.62
N PHE A 57 27.50 -4.89 12.05
CA PHE A 57 26.83 -6.15 12.34
C PHE A 57 26.89 -7.16 11.18
N ASN A 58 27.50 -6.78 10.08
CA ASN A 58 27.54 -7.56 8.84
C ASN A 58 26.14 -8.04 8.40
N VAL A 59 25.18 -7.13 8.38
CA VAL A 59 23.78 -7.40 8.00
C VAL A 59 23.30 -6.37 7.00
N LYS A 60 22.34 -6.72 6.16
CA LYS A 60 21.73 -5.80 5.22
C LYS A 60 20.51 -5.10 5.86
N LEU A 61 20.53 -3.77 5.92
CA LEU A 61 19.48 -2.93 6.50
C LEU A 61 18.95 -1.87 5.53
N VAL A 62 19.75 -1.49 4.52
CA VAL A 62 19.31 -0.64 3.41
C VAL A 62 18.70 -1.54 2.34
N LEU A 63 17.40 -1.77 2.46
CA LEU A 63 16.67 -2.78 1.70
C LEU A 63 16.18 -2.28 0.36
N LYS A 64 16.19 -3.18 -0.64
CA LYS A 64 15.61 -3.00 -1.96
C LYS A 64 14.56 -4.09 -2.22
N PRO A 65 13.60 -3.90 -3.11
CA PRO A 65 12.63 -4.94 -3.47
C PRO A 65 13.28 -6.25 -3.89
N SER A 66 14.40 -6.20 -4.62
CA SER A 66 15.16 -7.38 -5.04
C SER A 66 15.68 -8.24 -3.89
N ASP A 67 15.91 -7.64 -2.71
CA ASP A 67 16.38 -8.38 -1.52
C ASP A 67 15.31 -9.35 -0.98
N PHE A 68 14.07 -9.16 -1.37
CA PHE A 68 12.92 -10.00 -1.04
C PHE A 68 12.44 -10.84 -2.24
N GLY A 69 13.22 -10.91 -3.31
CA GLY A 69 12.83 -11.60 -4.54
C GLY A 69 11.72 -10.88 -5.33
N ILE A 70 11.46 -9.61 -5.04
CA ILE A 70 10.49 -8.79 -5.77
C ILE A 70 11.16 -8.27 -7.03
N HIS A 71 10.68 -8.71 -8.18
CA HIS A 71 11.17 -8.30 -9.49
C HIS A 71 10.05 -7.66 -10.30
N PRO A 72 10.37 -6.71 -11.20
CA PRO A 72 9.40 -6.19 -12.15
C PRO A 72 8.74 -7.34 -12.93
N ARG A 73 7.42 -7.31 -13.03
CA ARG A 73 6.64 -8.27 -13.81
C ARG A 73 5.82 -7.52 -14.84
N ARG A 74 5.32 -8.24 -15.84
CA ARG A 74 4.39 -7.69 -16.81
C ARG A 74 3.16 -7.15 -16.07
N ILE A 75 2.82 -5.89 -16.31
CA ILE A 75 1.66 -5.23 -15.69
C ILE A 75 0.40 -5.78 -16.35
N ILE A 76 -0.60 -6.13 -15.54
CA ILE A 76 -1.93 -6.48 -16.03
C ILE A 76 -2.52 -5.26 -16.76
N PRO A 77 -3.02 -5.41 -17.98
CA PRO A 77 -3.63 -4.30 -18.73
C PRO A 77 -4.72 -3.59 -17.92
N VAL A 78 -4.79 -2.27 -18.07
CA VAL A 78 -5.84 -1.44 -17.48
C VAL A 78 -6.86 -1.12 -18.57
N PRO A 79 -7.93 -1.94 -18.73
CA PRO A 79 -8.86 -1.82 -19.84
C PRO A 79 -9.85 -0.67 -19.69
N TYR A 80 -9.82 0.01 -18.54
CA TYR A 80 -10.75 1.09 -18.21
C TYR A 80 -10.01 2.41 -18.03
N GLU A 81 -10.23 3.35 -18.92
CA GLU A 81 -9.58 4.64 -18.90
C GLU A 81 -10.16 5.57 -17.82
N LYS A 82 -9.32 6.45 -17.29
CA LYS A 82 -9.76 7.50 -16.40
C LYS A 82 -10.77 8.42 -17.12
N TYR A 83 -11.84 8.74 -16.44
CA TYR A 83 -12.99 9.53 -16.91
C TYR A 83 -13.93 8.79 -17.89
N SER A 84 -13.65 7.56 -18.27
CA SER A 84 -14.60 6.76 -19.05
C SER A 84 -15.81 6.34 -18.22
N MET A 85 -16.88 6.05 -18.94
CA MET A 85 -18.15 5.57 -18.37
C MET A 85 -18.20 4.05 -18.42
N ILE A 86 -18.54 3.42 -17.31
CA ILE A 86 -18.68 1.99 -17.20
C ILE A 86 -20.04 1.59 -16.59
N LYS A 87 -20.51 0.41 -16.93
CA LYS A 87 -21.64 -0.22 -16.25
C LYS A 87 -21.10 -1.17 -15.19
N VAL A 88 -21.62 -1.06 -13.98
CA VAL A 88 -21.21 -1.87 -12.83
C VAL A 88 -22.42 -2.42 -12.09
N ARG A 89 -22.25 -3.53 -11.37
CA ARG A 89 -23.24 -4.10 -10.46
C ARG A 89 -22.69 -4.04 -9.03
N VAL A 90 -23.43 -3.46 -8.11
CA VAL A 90 -23.06 -3.37 -6.69
C VAL A 90 -23.13 -4.76 -6.07
N VAL A 91 -22.07 -5.17 -5.38
CA VAL A 91 -21.96 -6.50 -4.76
C VAL A 91 -21.85 -6.48 -3.25
N GLY A 92 -21.59 -5.32 -2.65
CA GLY A 92 -21.49 -5.19 -1.20
C GLY A 92 -21.11 -3.79 -0.73
N PRO A 93 -20.94 -3.61 0.59
CA PRO A 93 -20.41 -2.37 1.15
C PRO A 93 -18.96 -2.16 0.72
N GLY A 94 -18.52 -0.92 0.63
CA GLY A 94 -17.13 -0.54 0.41
C GLY A 94 -16.32 -0.54 1.71
N TRP A 95 -15.06 -0.12 1.61
CA TRP A 95 -14.16 -0.06 2.76
C TRP A 95 -14.46 1.12 3.68
N LEU A 96 -14.75 2.28 3.11
CA LEU A 96 -15.08 3.49 3.84
C LEU A 96 -16.59 3.71 3.88
N ARG A 97 -17.02 4.50 4.86
CA ARG A 97 -18.42 4.96 4.90
C ARG A 97 -18.73 5.74 3.62
N GLY A 98 -19.87 5.45 3.00
CA GLY A 98 -20.25 6.07 1.74
C GLY A 98 -19.80 5.33 0.51
N GLU A 99 -19.02 4.28 0.65
CA GLU A 99 -18.54 3.48 -0.46
C GLU A 99 -19.37 2.21 -0.66
N LYS A 100 -19.42 1.76 -1.91
CA LYS A 100 -19.90 0.43 -2.31
C LYS A 100 -18.85 -0.28 -3.13
N LEU A 101 -18.76 -1.58 -2.95
CA LEU A 101 -18.00 -2.45 -3.84
C LEU A 101 -18.91 -2.89 -4.98
N ALA A 102 -18.41 -2.75 -6.18
CA ALA A 102 -19.11 -3.15 -7.40
C ALA A 102 -18.18 -3.96 -8.30
N VAL A 103 -18.75 -4.65 -9.28
CA VAL A 103 -18.04 -5.34 -10.35
C VAL A 103 -18.47 -4.79 -11.69
N THR A 104 -17.55 -4.73 -12.64
CA THR A 104 -17.83 -4.32 -14.01
C THR A 104 -18.84 -5.29 -14.66
N SER A 105 -19.55 -4.84 -15.69
CA SER A 105 -20.51 -5.70 -16.40
C SER A 105 -19.86 -6.94 -17.00
N LYS A 106 -18.56 -6.90 -17.30
CA LYS A 106 -17.79 -8.06 -17.79
C LYS A 106 -17.33 -9.00 -16.66
N GLY A 107 -17.44 -8.57 -15.38
CA GLY A 107 -16.97 -9.34 -14.23
C GLY A 107 -15.43 -9.39 -14.07
N ASP A 108 -14.70 -8.65 -14.87
CA ASP A 108 -13.24 -8.73 -14.96
C ASP A 108 -12.49 -7.81 -13.98
N ARG A 109 -13.18 -6.85 -13.37
CA ARG A 109 -12.62 -5.91 -12.39
C ARG A 109 -13.60 -5.53 -11.31
N SER A 110 -13.06 -5.37 -10.10
CA SER A 110 -13.76 -4.71 -9.00
C SER A 110 -13.63 -3.19 -9.12
N VAL A 111 -14.65 -2.49 -8.64
CA VAL A 111 -14.74 -1.03 -8.66
C VAL A 111 -15.24 -0.54 -7.31
N THR A 112 -14.53 0.40 -6.70
CA THR A 112 -15.03 1.11 -5.53
C THR A 112 -15.87 2.29 -6.00
N LEU A 113 -17.15 2.29 -5.68
CA LEU A 113 -18.05 3.43 -5.89
C LEU A 113 -18.01 4.32 -4.66
N ILE A 114 -17.70 5.59 -4.85
CA ILE A 114 -17.75 6.61 -3.80
C ILE A 114 -19.08 7.37 -3.86
N ASN A 115 -19.50 7.95 -2.72
CA ASN A 115 -20.80 8.64 -2.59
C ASN A 115 -21.98 7.75 -3.07
N ALA A 116 -21.96 6.49 -2.69
CA ALA A 116 -22.86 5.46 -3.20
C ALA A 116 -23.73 4.81 -2.11
N ASP A 117 -23.89 5.43 -0.94
CA ASP A 117 -24.65 4.91 0.21
C ASP A 117 -26.06 4.48 -0.15
N TRP A 118 -26.70 5.27 -0.97
CA TRP A 118 -28.09 5.12 -1.40
C TRP A 118 -28.31 3.97 -2.40
N ILE A 119 -27.24 3.38 -2.94
CA ILE A 119 -27.37 2.34 -3.95
C ILE A 119 -27.45 0.97 -3.26
N PRO A 120 -28.54 0.22 -3.47
CA PRO A 120 -28.67 -1.11 -2.89
C PRO A 120 -27.73 -2.13 -3.53
N VAL A 121 -27.38 -3.16 -2.77
CA VAL A 121 -26.65 -4.33 -3.28
C VAL A 121 -27.49 -5.02 -4.36
N GLY A 122 -26.85 -5.45 -5.46
CA GLY A 122 -27.49 -6.02 -6.63
C GLY A 122 -27.83 -5.01 -7.74
N ALA A 123 -27.92 -3.71 -7.41
CA ALA A 123 -28.24 -2.68 -8.39
C ALA A 123 -27.17 -2.57 -9.48
N LYS A 124 -27.65 -2.32 -10.70
CA LYS A 124 -26.79 -2.01 -11.86
C LYS A 124 -26.82 -0.51 -12.12
N VAL A 125 -25.66 0.12 -12.12
CA VAL A 125 -25.54 1.58 -12.31
C VAL A 125 -24.49 1.91 -13.36
N LYS A 126 -24.62 3.08 -13.97
CA LYS A 126 -23.53 3.71 -14.73
C LYS A 126 -22.61 4.44 -13.75
N ALA A 127 -21.31 4.39 -13.96
CA ALA A 127 -20.35 5.08 -13.14
C ALA A 127 -19.22 5.65 -13.97
N LYS A 128 -18.69 6.79 -13.55
CA LYS A 128 -17.53 7.46 -14.18
C LYS A 128 -16.27 7.15 -13.39
N ILE A 129 -15.28 6.61 -14.06
CA ILE A 129 -13.98 6.31 -13.45
C ILE A 129 -13.23 7.59 -13.15
N ILE A 130 -12.81 7.77 -11.91
CA ILE A 130 -12.00 8.91 -11.47
C ILE A 130 -10.55 8.50 -11.16
N ARG A 131 -10.30 7.21 -10.95
CA ARG A 131 -8.97 6.65 -10.72
C ARG A 131 -8.89 5.23 -11.28
N ASN A 132 -7.78 4.93 -11.96
CA ASN A 132 -7.49 3.59 -12.51
C ASN A 132 -6.04 3.13 -12.25
N LYS A 133 -5.30 3.85 -11.41
CA LYS A 133 -3.90 3.55 -11.11
C LYS A 133 -3.75 2.17 -10.49
N HIS A 134 -2.81 1.37 -11.02
CA HIS A 134 -2.53 0.00 -10.56
C HIS A 134 -3.74 -0.96 -10.62
N ASN A 135 -4.65 -0.78 -11.58
CA ASN A 135 -5.91 -1.52 -11.67
C ASN A 135 -6.86 -1.37 -10.46
N ILE A 136 -6.62 -0.38 -9.61
CA ILE A 136 -7.55 0.02 -8.54
C ILE A 136 -8.52 1.03 -9.14
N LEU A 137 -9.72 0.56 -9.45
CA LEU A 137 -10.75 1.40 -10.04
C LEU A 137 -11.58 2.09 -8.95
N ILE A 138 -11.60 3.42 -8.99
CA ILE A 138 -12.51 4.22 -8.18
C ILE A 138 -13.41 5.00 -9.14
N ALA A 139 -14.70 4.96 -8.89
CA ALA A 139 -15.69 5.63 -9.71
C ALA A 139 -16.79 6.26 -8.84
N TYR A 140 -17.52 7.20 -9.39
CA TYR A 140 -18.77 7.68 -8.79
C TYR A 140 -19.96 7.33 -9.68
N PRO A 141 -21.10 6.96 -9.09
CA PRO A 141 -22.30 6.64 -9.84
C PRO A 141 -22.82 7.90 -10.53
N ILE A 142 -23.41 7.70 -11.72
CA ILE A 142 -24.09 8.74 -12.46
C ILE A 142 -25.56 8.38 -12.48
N THR A 143 -26.36 9.28 -11.97
CA THR A 143 -27.83 9.23 -12.03
C THR A 143 -28.31 9.52 -13.43
#